data_9f4d7fcc151371a41b1bf5dcc25f9d9a
#
_entry.id   9f4d7fcc151371a41b1bf5dcc25f9d9a
#
_cell.length_a   1.000
_cell.length_b   1.000
_cell.length_c   1.000
_cell.angle_alpha   90.00
_cell.angle_beta   90.00
_cell.angle_gamma   90.00
#
_symmetry.space_group_name_H-M   'P 1'
#
loop_
_entity.id
_entity.type
_entity.pdbx_description
1 polymer ?
#
loop_
_entity_poly.entity_id
_entity_poly.type
_entity_poly.pdbx_seq_one_letter_code
_entity_poly.pdbx_strand_id
1 'polypeptide(L)'
;MSKETDRAIQRAQQLEATGTASEDSDSDVLRSTGTMAIATLLSRITGFIKATLLGASLGAAVFSSFNSANQLPNLVTEIVLGAVLTSLVVPVLVRAEKEDPDHGASFIRRLITVSSVLLIVVTVVCVAAAPLLTRLSLDPGGKVNVYQATNFAYLVLPQIFFYGISALLMAILNTKGVFKPGAWAPVWNNIIVLFFVTLYWVIPGGLAPNDNGSFTNIHMLILGLGATLGVVVQA
;
A
#
# COMPACT_ATOMS: atom_id res chain seq x y z
N MET A 1 9.73 34.22 -55.37
CA MET A 1 8.50 33.42 -55.07
C MET A 1 8.79 32.12 -54.33
N SER A 2 10.01 31.57 -54.28
CA SER A 2 10.34 30.27 -53.69
C SER A 2 10.48 30.26 -52.15
N LYS A 3 11.12 31.27 -51.54
CA LYS A 3 11.42 31.29 -50.10
C LYS A 3 10.22 31.45 -49.15
N GLU A 4 9.17 32.11 -49.60
CA GLU A 4 7.94 32.26 -48.79
C GLU A 4 7.09 30.99 -48.79
N THR A 5 7.06 30.29 -49.92
CA THR A 5 6.35 29.03 -50.06
C THR A 5 7.00 27.93 -49.18
N ASP A 6 8.33 27.86 -49.15
CA ASP A 6 9.08 26.92 -48.32
C ASP A 6 8.87 27.17 -46.81
N ARG A 7 8.82 28.45 -46.41
CA ARG A 7 8.51 28.82 -45.01
C ARG A 7 7.08 28.51 -44.62
N ALA A 8 6.13 28.64 -45.52
CA ALA A 8 4.74 28.29 -45.28
C ALA A 8 4.56 26.76 -45.11
N ILE A 9 5.24 25.96 -45.95
CA ILE A 9 5.24 24.52 -45.87
C ILE A 9 5.89 24.03 -44.55
N GLN A 10 7.04 24.59 -44.16
CA GLN A 10 7.69 24.27 -42.90
C GLN A 10 6.85 24.61 -41.67
N ARG A 11 6.13 25.75 -41.70
CA ARG A 11 5.20 26.09 -40.62
C ARG A 11 3.99 25.16 -40.56
N ALA A 12 3.43 24.75 -41.68
CA ALA A 12 2.34 23.81 -41.74
C ALA A 12 2.78 22.43 -41.18
N GLN A 13 3.96 21.94 -41.57
CA GLN A 13 4.52 20.69 -41.05
C GLN A 13 4.84 20.75 -39.53
N GLN A 14 5.31 21.90 -39.03
CA GLN A 14 5.51 22.09 -37.60
C GLN A 14 4.19 22.13 -36.83
N LEU A 15 3.15 22.74 -37.38
CA LEU A 15 1.82 22.77 -36.77
C LEU A 15 1.17 21.36 -36.74
N GLU A 16 1.29 20.59 -37.81
CA GLU A 16 0.85 19.20 -37.86
C GLU A 16 1.62 18.34 -36.88
N ALA A 17 2.94 18.42 -36.83
CA ALA A 17 3.76 17.67 -35.87
C ALA A 17 3.45 18.04 -34.41
N THR A 18 3.13 19.30 -34.12
CA THR A 18 2.74 19.74 -32.78
C THR A 18 1.32 19.33 -32.47
N GLY A 19 0.40 19.30 -33.43
CA GLY A 19 -0.97 18.82 -33.28
C GLY A 19 -1.02 17.31 -32.98
N THR A 20 -0.30 16.50 -33.75
CA THR A 20 -0.23 15.05 -33.53
C THR A 20 0.45 14.69 -32.20
N ALA A 21 1.50 15.41 -31.81
CA ALA A 21 2.16 15.22 -30.53
C ALA A 21 1.25 15.56 -29.31
N SER A 22 0.37 16.57 -29.47
CA SER A 22 -0.60 16.91 -28.41
C SER A 22 -1.74 15.89 -28.33
N GLU A 23 -2.25 15.38 -29.44
CA GLU A 23 -3.30 14.35 -29.48
C GLU A 23 -2.80 13.01 -28.92
N ASP A 24 -1.58 12.59 -29.23
CA ASP A 24 -0.95 11.39 -28.66
C ASP A 24 -0.75 11.54 -27.15
N SER A 25 -0.29 12.70 -26.68
CA SER A 25 -0.14 13.01 -25.26
C SER A 25 -1.48 12.97 -24.52
N ASP A 26 -2.52 13.56 -25.07
CA ASP A 26 -3.87 13.57 -24.47
C ASP A 26 -4.48 12.17 -24.45
N SER A 27 -4.27 11.37 -25.47
CA SER A 27 -4.74 9.98 -25.52
C SER A 27 -4.05 9.09 -24.47
N ASP A 28 -2.76 9.26 -24.27
CA ASP A 28 -1.98 8.54 -23.25
C ASP A 28 -2.37 8.96 -21.82
N VAL A 29 -2.64 10.24 -21.59
CA VAL A 29 -3.14 10.74 -20.31
C VAL A 29 -4.54 10.17 -20.02
N LEU A 30 -5.44 10.19 -20.99
CA LEU A 30 -6.79 9.63 -20.85
C LEU A 30 -6.76 8.13 -20.58
N ARG A 31 -5.91 7.38 -21.29
CA ARG A 31 -5.72 5.94 -21.08
C ARG A 31 -5.12 5.62 -19.71
N SER A 32 -4.16 6.41 -19.26
CA SER A 32 -3.55 6.26 -17.95
C SER A 32 -4.56 6.56 -16.83
N THR A 33 -5.29 7.66 -16.93
CA THR A 33 -6.34 8.07 -15.99
C THR A 33 -7.48 7.04 -15.95
N GLY A 34 -7.92 6.55 -17.10
CA GLY A 34 -8.93 5.48 -17.19
C GLY A 34 -8.50 4.20 -16.49
N THR A 35 -7.24 3.78 -16.68
CA THR A 35 -6.66 2.59 -16.01
C THR A 35 -6.63 2.76 -14.49
N MET A 36 -6.27 3.95 -14.01
CA MET A 36 -6.24 4.26 -12.57
C MET A 36 -7.65 4.29 -11.97
N ALA A 37 -8.64 4.84 -12.69
CA ALA A 37 -10.04 4.85 -12.26
C ALA A 37 -10.60 3.42 -12.14
N ILE A 38 -10.32 2.56 -13.13
CA ILE A 38 -10.68 1.13 -13.11
C ILE A 38 -10.02 0.41 -11.92
N ALA A 39 -8.72 0.61 -11.72
CA ALA A 39 -8.00 0.00 -10.59
C ALA A 39 -8.59 0.44 -9.24
N THR A 40 -8.93 1.72 -9.09
CA THR A 40 -9.57 2.25 -7.89
C THR A 40 -10.95 1.62 -7.67
N LEU A 41 -11.77 1.49 -8.70
CA LEU A 41 -13.08 0.86 -8.60
C LEU A 41 -12.96 -0.62 -8.23
N LEU A 42 -12.07 -1.37 -8.89
CA LEU A 42 -11.80 -2.77 -8.58
C LEU A 42 -11.29 -2.95 -7.15
N SER A 43 -10.41 -2.05 -6.69
CA SER A 43 -9.92 -2.07 -5.30
C SER A 43 -11.06 -1.86 -4.29
N ARG A 44 -11.99 -0.96 -4.56
CA ARG A 44 -13.15 -0.73 -3.68
C ARG A 44 -14.09 -1.94 -3.66
N ILE A 45 -14.39 -2.51 -4.82
CA ILE A 45 -15.26 -3.70 -4.93
C ILE A 45 -14.60 -4.90 -4.23
N THR A 46 -13.35 -5.21 -4.53
CA THR A 46 -12.63 -6.32 -3.91
C THR A 46 -12.41 -6.11 -2.42
N GLY A 47 -12.17 -4.87 -1.99
CA GLY A 47 -12.09 -4.49 -0.58
C GLY A 47 -13.41 -4.68 0.18
N PHE A 48 -14.54 -4.32 -0.44
CA PHE A 48 -15.86 -4.56 0.13
C PHE A 48 -16.16 -6.06 0.25
N ILE A 49 -15.90 -6.84 -0.81
CA ILE A 49 -16.05 -8.30 -0.79
C ILE A 49 -15.19 -8.91 0.32
N LYS A 50 -13.91 -8.50 0.42
CA LYS A 50 -13.00 -8.93 1.47
C LYS A 50 -13.55 -8.67 2.88
N ALA A 51 -14.01 -7.45 3.16
CA ALA A 51 -14.53 -7.08 4.47
C ALA A 51 -15.80 -7.87 4.82
N THR A 52 -16.71 -8.05 3.85
CA THR A 52 -17.94 -8.83 4.02
C THR A 52 -17.65 -10.30 4.30
N LEU A 53 -16.74 -10.92 3.51
CA LEU A 53 -16.36 -12.31 3.69
C LEU A 53 -15.62 -12.54 5.01
N LEU A 54 -14.72 -11.67 5.40
CA LEU A 54 -14.05 -11.72 6.70
C LEU A 54 -15.06 -11.62 7.86
N GLY A 55 -15.98 -10.65 7.79
CA GLY A 55 -17.01 -10.48 8.80
C GLY A 55 -17.94 -11.70 8.92
N ALA A 56 -18.36 -12.27 7.78
CA ALA A 56 -19.19 -13.47 7.73
C ALA A 56 -18.45 -14.71 8.22
N SER A 57 -17.16 -14.83 7.94
CA SER A 57 -16.34 -15.98 8.31
C SER A 57 -15.97 -16.02 9.78
N LEU A 58 -15.64 -14.88 10.35
CA LEU A 58 -15.05 -14.77 11.69
C LEU A 58 -16.11 -14.47 12.77
N GLY A 59 -17.25 -13.96 12.37
CA GLY A 59 -18.21 -13.36 13.29
C GLY A 59 -17.70 -12.04 13.91
N ALA A 60 -18.59 -11.28 14.52
CA ALA A 60 -18.31 -9.90 14.91
C ALA A 60 -17.13 -9.75 15.90
N ALA A 61 -16.99 -10.63 16.89
CA ALA A 61 -15.97 -10.49 17.92
C ALA A 61 -14.56 -10.80 17.40
N VAL A 62 -14.38 -11.91 16.69
CA VAL A 62 -13.07 -12.30 16.11
C VAL A 62 -12.66 -11.33 15.01
N PHE A 63 -13.64 -10.92 14.17
CA PHE A 63 -13.41 -9.91 13.15
C PHE A 63 -12.93 -8.59 13.75
N SER A 64 -13.53 -8.14 14.86
CA SER A 64 -13.09 -6.92 15.54
C SER A 64 -11.68 -7.06 16.10
N SER A 65 -11.32 -8.21 16.70
CA SER A 65 -9.95 -8.48 17.16
C SER A 65 -8.93 -8.44 16.04
N PHE A 66 -9.23 -9.10 14.92
CA PHE A 66 -8.40 -9.10 13.72
C PHE A 66 -8.27 -7.69 13.10
N ASN A 67 -9.40 -7.01 12.91
CA ASN A 67 -9.42 -5.69 12.26
C ASN A 67 -8.68 -4.64 13.07
N SER A 68 -8.84 -4.64 14.41
CA SER A 68 -8.10 -3.74 15.29
C SER A 68 -6.59 -3.96 15.19
N ALA A 69 -6.15 -5.22 15.21
CA ALA A 69 -4.75 -5.54 15.03
C ALA A 69 -4.23 -5.13 13.64
N ASN A 70 -5.01 -5.40 12.59
CA ASN A 70 -4.61 -5.14 11.19
C ASN A 70 -4.56 -3.64 10.83
N GLN A 71 -5.17 -2.77 11.62
CA GLN A 71 -5.06 -1.30 11.45
C GLN A 71 -3.75 -0.75 12.03
N LEU A 72 -3.15 -1.39 13.03
CA LEU A 72 -1.95 -0.90 13.70
C LEU A 72 -0.77 -0.64 12.77
N PRO A 73 -0.39 -1.55 11.86
CA PRO A 73 0.72 -1.31 10.94
C PRO A 73 0.54 -0.06 10.08
N ASN A 74 -0.67 0.17 9.60
CA ASN A 74 -0.97 1.33 8.76
C ASN A 74 -0.88 2.63 9.55
N LEU A 75 -1.47 2.68 10.76
CA LEU A 75 -1.39 3.84 11.65
C LEU A 75 0.06 4.18 12.02
N VAL A 76 0.85 3.18 12.39
CA VAL A 76 2.27 3.40 12.72
C VAL A 76 3.04 3.93 11.51
N THR A 77 2.82 3.36 10.33
CA THR A 77 3.49 3.81 9.11
C THR A 77 3.09 5.24 8.75
N GLU A 78 1.82 5.58 8.88
CA GLU A 78 1.31 6.94 8.63
C GLU A 78 1.94 7.97 9.57
N ILE A 79 2.05 7.66 10.86
CA ILE A 79 2.67 8.55 11.84
C ILE A 79 4.18 8.71 11.57
N VAL A 80 4.88 7.59 11.29
CA VAL A 80 6.35 7.61 11.15
C VAL A 80 6.78 8.21 9.80
N LEU A 81 6.08 7.88 8.72
CA LEU A 81 6.50 8.26 7.37
C LEU A 81 5.63 9.33 6.73
N GLY A 82 4.35 9.42 7.08
CA GLY A 82 3.40 10.29 6.36
C GLY A 82 3.85 11.74 6.32
N ALA A 83 4.18 12.33 7.45
CA ALA A 83 4.66 13.70 7.53
C ALA A 83 6.05 13.89 6.88
N VAL A 84 6.97 12.93 7.08
CA VAL A 84 8.34 12.98 6.55
C VAL A 84 8.35 12.87 5.03
N LEU A 85 7.58 11.93 4.48
CA LEU A 85 7.50 11.73 3.01
C LEU A 85 6.94 12.97 2.31
N THR A 86 5.84 13.49 2.79
CA THR A 86 5.16 14.60 2.12
C THR A 86 5.88 15.94 2.28
N SER A 87 6.42 16.23 3.45
CA SER A 87 7.02 17.55 3.75
C SER A 87 8.50 17.67 3.37
N LEU A 88 9.26 16.57 3.45
CA LEU A 88 10.71 16.61 3.25
C LEU A 88 11.17 15.78 2.04
N VAL A 89 10.73 14.53 1.95
CA VAL A 89 11.30 13.60 0.95
C VAL A 89 10.88 13.96 -0.47
N VAL A 90 9.59 14.25 -0.70
CA VAL A 90 9.09 14.56 -2.04
C VAL A 90 9.73 15.82 -2.63
N PRO A 91 9.79 16.98 -1.93
CA PRO A 91 10.43 18.18 -2.48
C PRO A 91 11.92 18.00 -2.77
N VAL A 92 12.64 17.31 -1.86
CA VAL A 92 14.08 17.06 -2.04
C VAL A 92 14.32 16.09 -3.20
N LEU A 93 13.49 15.07 -3.36
CA LEU A 93 13.57 14.11 -4.46
C LEU A 93 13.36 14.77 -5.82
N VAL A 94 12.32 15.62 -5.94
CA VAL A 94 12.05 16.39 -7.17
C VAL A 94 13.22 17.32 -7.50
N ARG A 95 13.84 17.91 -6.49
CA ARG A 95 15.00 18.79 -6.68
C ARG A 95 16.22 17.99 -7.12
N ALA A 96 16.53 16.88 -6.48
CA ALA A 96 17.66 16.01 -6.82
C ALA A 96 17.54 15.46 -8.25
N GLU A 97 16.32 15.10 -8.68
CA GLU A 97 16.07 14.64 -10.05
C GLU A 97 16.41 15.71 -11.11
N LYS A 98 16.20 16.99 -10.80
CA LYS A 98 16.43 18.11 -11.74
C LYS A 98 17.85 18.67 -11.69
N GLU A 99 18.48 18.71 -10.52
CA GLU A 99 19.74 19.43 -10.29
C GLU A 99 20.96 18.50 -10.25
N ASP A 100 20.78 17.21 -9.89
CA ASP A 100 21.91 16.29 -9.76
C ASP A 100 22.34 15.70 -11.12
N PRO A 101 23.65 15.53 -11.37
CA PRO A 101 24.15 14.96 -12.63
C PRO A 101 23.69 13.51 -12.88
N ASP A 102 23.35 12.78 -11.80
CA ASP A 102 22.88 11.38 -11.84
C ASP A 102 21.34 11.26 -11.73
N HIS A 103 20.63 12.34 -11.97
CA HIS A 103 19.17 12.40 -11.85
C HIS A 103 18.65 11.86 -10.49
N GLY A 104 19.38 12.14 -9.42
CA GLY A 104 19.02 11.76 -8.06
C GLY A 104 19.20 10.28 -7.71
N ALA A 105 19.89 9.48 -8.54
CA ALA A 105 20.06 8.05 -8.30
C ALA A 105 20.81 7.73 -7.01
N SER A 106 21.85 8.51 -6.69
CA SER A 106 22.61 8.38 -5.45
C SER A 106 21.77 8.76 -4.22
N PHE A 107 20.96 9.81 -4.34
CA PHE A 107 20.03 10.23 -3.29
C PHE A 107 18.98 9.16 -3.02
N ILE A 108 18.33 8.63 -4.08
CA ILE A 108 17.32 7.55 -3.98
C ILE A 108 17.90 6.32 -3.24
N ARG A 109 19.13 5.88 -3.60
CA ARG A 109 19.76 4.73 -2.94
C ARG A 109 20.00 4.96 -1.44
N ARG A 110 20.49 6.14 -1.07
CA ARG A 110 20.68 6.51 0.34
C ARG A 110 19.36 6.59 1.08
N LEU A 111 18.35 7.18 0.46
CA LEU A 111 17.00 7.30 1.01
C LEU A 111 16.39 5.92 1.28
N ILE A 112 16.43 5.00 0.31
CA ILE A 112 15.92 3.64 0.49
C ILE A 112 16.68 2.93 1.63
N THR A 113 17.99 3.06 1.69
CA THR A 113 18.80 2.41 2.73
C THR A 113 18.45 2.94 4.13
N VAL A 114 18.46 4.26 4.32
CA VAL A 114 18.16 4.88 5.61
C VAL A 114 16.72 4.58 6.04
N SER A 115 15.76 4.71 5.12
CA SER A 115 14.36 4.39 5.40
C SER A 115 14.17 2.92 5.74
N SER A 116 14.86 1.99 5.05
CA SER A 116 14.80 0.57 5.36
C SER A 116 15.30 0.26 6.76
N VAL A 117 16.43 0.83 7.16
CA VAL A 117 16.98 0.66 8.53
C VAL A 117 16.00 1.22 9.56
N LEU A 118 15.48 2.43 9.34
CA LEU A 118 14.50 3.04 10.23
C LEU A 118 13.24 2.17 10.36
N LEU A 119 12.70 1.69 9.25
CA LEU A 119 11.51 0.83 9.22
C LEU A 119 11.74 -0.51 9.91
N ILE A 120 12.92 -1.12 9.78
CA ILE A 120 13.26 -2.33 10.52
C ILE A 120 13.26 -2.06 12.02
N VAL A 121 13.92 -0.98 12.47
CA VAL A 121 13.95 -0.60 13.89
C VAL A 121 12.54 -0.36 14.41
N VAL A 122 11.73 0.45 13.70
CA VAL A 122 10.34 0.72 14.09
C VAL A 122 9.52 -0.57 14.14
N THR A 123 9.66 -1.45 13.15
CA THR A 123 8.96 -2.74 13.12
C THR A 123 9.31 -3.59 14.33
N VAL A 124 10.61 -3.75 14.64
CA VAL A 124 11.07 -4.53 15.81
C VAL A 124 10.52 -3.95 17.11
N VAL A 125 10.59 -2.62 17.29
CA VAL A 125 10.06 -1.93 18.46
C VAL A 125 8.55 -2.13 18.58
N CYS A 126 7.79 -1.98 17.48
CA CYS A 126 6.34 -2.16 17.49
C CYS A 126 5.94 -3.63 17.75
N VAL A 127 6.67 -4.61 17.20
CA VAL A 127 6.43 -6.02 17.49
C VAL A 127 6.70 -6.30 18.97
N ALA A 128 7.79 -5.81 19.54
CA ALA A 128 8.06 -5.94 20.98
C ALA A 128 6.99 -5.25 21.84
N ALA A 129 6.47 -4.11 21.39
CA ALA A 129 5.42 -3.35 22.06
C ALA A 129 3.99 -3.80 21.69
N ALA A 130 3.79 -4.90 20.97
CA ALA A 130 2.48 -5.34 20.50
C ALA A 130 1.40 -5.41 21.61
N PRO A 131 1.68 -5.93 22.84
CA PRO A 131 0.68 -5.96 23.91
C PRO A 131 0.26 -4.56 24.38
N LEU A 132 1.18 -3.59 24.33
CA LEU A 132 0.89 -2.20 24.71
C LEU A 132 0.05 -1.53 23.61
N LEU A 133 0.44 -1.69 22.35
CA LEU A 133 -0.26 -1.11 21.20
C LEU A 133 -1.71 -1.62 21.10
N THR A 134 -1.94 -2.91 21.29
CA THR A 134 -3.29 -3.48 21.28
C THR A 134 -4.14 -2.97 22.43
N ARG A 135 -3.58 -2.84 23.64
CA ARG A 135 -4.31 -2.29 24.79
C ARG A 135 -4.68 -0.83 24.60
N LEU A 136 -3.82 -0.04 23.97
CA LEU A 136 -4.09 1.38 23.68
C LEU A 136 -5.11 1.57 22.55
N SER A 137 -5.17 0.61 21.60
CA SER A 137 -6.09 0.68 20.46
C SER A 137 -7.47 0.11 20.76
N LEU A 138 -7.61 -0.68 21.80
CA LEU A 138 -8.88 -1.31 22.18
C LEU A 138 -9.54 -0.53 23.32
N ASP A 139 -10.85 -0.30 23.20
CA ASP A 139 -11.64 0.31 24.25
C ASP A 139 -11.65 -0.61 25.49
N PRO A 140 -11.29 -0.12 26.68
CA PRO A 140 -11.29 -0.89 27.91
C PRO A 140 -12.65 -1.54 28.28
N GLY A 141 -13.76 -0.98 27.75
CA GLY A 141 -15.12 -1.51 27.92
C GLY A 141 -15.61 -2.41 26.79
N GLY A 142 -14.78 -2.64 25.76
CA GLY A 142 -15.15 -3.37 24.55
C GLY A 142 -15.20 -4.88 24.76
N LYS A 143 -16.04 -5.55 23.95
CA LYS A 143 -16.17 -7.02 23.93
C LYS A 143 -15.05 -7.72 23.15
N VAL A 144 -13.97 -7.02 22.82
CA VAL A 144 -12.87 -7.54 22.00
C VAL A 144 -11.87 -8.30 22.87
N ASN A 145 -11.51 -9.50 22.46
CA ASN A 145 -10.50 -10.29 23.15
C ASN A 145 -9.10 -9.72 22.93
N VAL A 146 -8.55 -9.05 23.94
CA VAL A 146 -7.23 -8.38 23.89
C VAL A 146 -6.10 -9.37 23.59
N TYR A 147 -6.16 -10.60 24.14
CA TYR A 147 -5.14 -11.61 23.87
C TYR A 147 -5.17 -12.06 22.43
N GLN A 148 -6.36 -12.29 21.88
CA GLN A 148 -6.52 -12.65 20.48
C GLN A 148 -6.04 -11.52 19.54
N ALA A 149 -6.40 -10.27 19.84
CA ALA A 149 -5.94 -9.10 19.09
C ALA A 149 -4.42 -8.95 19.18
N THR A 150 -3.81 -9.19 20.34
CA THR A 150 -2.35 -9.14 20.51
C THR A 150 -1.64 -10.21 19.68
N ASN A 151 -2.18 -11.43 19.63
CA ASN A 151 -1.62 -12.50 18.83
C ASN A 151 -1.74 -12.21 17.33
N PHE A 152 -2.84 -11.63 16.88
CA PHE A 152 -2.93 -11.11 15.51
C PHE A 152 -1.92 -9.99 15.27
N ALA A 153 -1.73 -9.07 16.23
CA ALA A 153 -0.79 -7.97 16.10
C ALA A 153 0.65 -8.47 15.85
N TYR A 154 1.10 -9.51 16.53
CA TYR A 154 2.42 -10.10 16.26
C TYR A 154 2.58 -10.59 14.82
N LEU A 155 1.50 -11.09 14.20
CA LEU A 155 1.53 -11.58 12.82
C LEU A 155 1.44 -10.45 11.78
N VAL A 156 0.75 -9.34 12.12
CA VAL A 156 0.52 -8.25 11.16
C VAL A 156 1.46 -7.05 11.33
N LEU A 157 2.05 -6.81 12.52
CA LEU A 157 2.99 -5.70 12.74
C LEU A 157 4.22 -5.72 11.82
N PRO A 158 4.76 -6.89 11.37
CA PRO A 158 5.79 -6.91 10.34
C PRO A 158 5.41 -6.20 9.04
N GLN A 159 4.13 -5.98 8.77
CA GLN A 159 3.65 -5.19 7.62
C GLN A 159 4.13 -3.74 7.64
N ILE A 160 4.50 -3.18 8.81
CA ILE A 160 5.04 -1.81 8.94
C ILE A 160 6.20 -1.60 7.96
N PHE A 161 7.12 -2.55 7.90
CA PHE A 161 8.25 -2.49 6.98
C PHE A 161 7.78 -2.41 5.52
N PHE A 162 6.88 -3.30 5.11
CA PHE A 162 6.41 -3.37 3.73
C PHE A 162 5.52 -2.19 3.34
N TYR A 163 4.65 -1.71 4.23
CA TYR A 163 3.89 -0.48 4.01
C TYR A 163 4.81 0.73 3.82
N GLY A 164 5.84 0.84 4.65
CA GLY A 164 6.80 1.94 4.57
C GLY A 164 7.62 1.92 3.28
N ILE A 165 8.14 0.76 2.89
CA ILE A 165 8.86 0.59 1.61
C ILE A 165 7.93 0.87 0.43
N SER A 166 6.70 0.34 0.45
CA SER A 166 5.71 0.59 -0.60
C SER A 166 5.42 2.10 -0.74
N ALA A 167 5.19 2.79 0.36
CA ALA A 167 4.94 4.24 0.35
C ALA A 167 6.12 5.04 -0.22
N LEU A 168 7.34 4.66 0.15
CA LEU A 168 8.56 5.27 -0.37
C LEU A 168 8.72 5.03 -1.87
N LEU A 169 8.56 3.79 -2.32
CA LEU A 169 8.66 3.44 -3.74
C LEU A 169 7.57 4.14 -4.57
N MET A 170 6.35 4.22 -4.05
CA MET A 170 5.28 4.98 -4.69
C MET A 170 5.60 6.48 -4.79
N ALA A 171 6.18 7.07 -3.74
CA ALA A 171 6.63 8.47 -3.80
C ALA A 171 7.68 8.68 -4.90
N ILE A 172 8.66 7.79 -5.02
CA ILE A 172 9.69 7.82 -6.06
C ILE A 172 9.09 7.64 -7.46
N LEU A 173 8.18 6.69 -7.64
CA LEU A 173 7.51 6.45 -8.92
C LEU A 173 6.65 7.64 -9.34
N ASN A 174 5.95 8.25 -8.38
CA ASN A 174 5.09 9.40 -8.63
C ASN A 174 5.89 10.64 -9.10
N THR A 175 7.11 10.86 -8.59
CA THR A 175 7.97 11.94 -9.09
C THR A 175 8.41 11.71 -10.53
N LYS A 176 8.50 10.44 -10.95
CA LYS A 176 8.81 10.04 -12.33
C LYS A 176 7.57 9.93 -13.24
N GLY A 177 6.40 10.36 -12.77
CA GLY A 177 5.14 10.28 -13.52
C GLY A 177 4.57 8.88 -13.69
N VAL A 178 5.05 7.89 -12.92
CA VAL A 178 4.60 6.50 -12.99
C VAL A 178 3.60 6.21 -11.86
N PHE A 179 2.31 6.29 -12.16
CA PHE A 179 1.23 6.17 -11.16
C PHE A 179 0.54 4.80 -11.17
N LYS A 180 0.65 4.03 -12.25
CA LYS A 180 -0.07 2.76 -12.43
C LYS A 180 0.19 1.74 -11.31
N PRO A 181 1.43 1.46 -10.87
CA PRO A 181 1.70 0.49 -9.83
C PRO A 181 0.97 0.81 -8.53
N GLY A 182 0.99 2.09 -8.10
CA GLY A 182 0.30 2.52 -6.89
C GLY A 182 -1.22 2.33 -6.94
N ALA A 183 -1.84 2.51 -8.10
CA ALA A 183 -3.27 2.29 -8.26
C ALA A 183 -3.67 0.80 -8.18
N TRP A 184 -2.83 -0.11 -8.67
CA TRP A 184 -3.08 -1.55 -8.68
C TRP A 184 -2.65 -2.27 -7.40
N ALA A 185 -1.74 -1.71 -6.64
CA ALA A 185 -1.23 -2.29 -5.39
C ALA A 185 -2.34 -2.74 -4.42
N PRO A 186 -3.38 -1.94 -4.10
CA PRO A 186 -4.45 -2.38 -3.22
C PRO A 186 -5.32 -3.51 -3.80
N VAL A 187 -5.41 -3.62 -5.12
CA VAL A 187 -6.15 -4.72 -5.78
C VAL A 187 -5.45 -6.05 -5.51
N TRP A 188 -4.13 -6.10 -5.70
CA TRP A 188 -3.33 -7.29 -5.41
C TRP A 188 -3.40 -7.69 -3.95
N ASN A 189 -3.30 -6.73 -3.03
CA ASN A 189 -3.51 -6.98 -1.61
C ASN A 189 -4.85 -7.68 -1.34
N ASN A 190 -5.94 -7.12 -1.86
CA ASN A 190 -7.27 -7.67 -1.66
C ASN A 190 -7.41 -9.09 -2.24
N ILE A 191 -6.84 -9.35 -3.42
CA ILE A 191 -6.87 -10.69 -4.06
C ILE A 191 -6.16 -11.72 -3.18
N ILE A 192 -4.96 -11.40 -2.67
CA ILE A 192 -4.21 -12.30 -1.79
C ILE A 192 -4.99 -12.57 -0.50
N VAL A 193 -5.52 -11.53 0.15
CA VAL A 193 -6.30 -11.73 1.38
C VAL A 193 -7.55 -12.56 1.10
N LEU A 194 -8.26 -12.34 0.00
CA LEU A 194 -9.42 -13.16 -0.41
C LEU A 194 -9.05 -14.62 -0.60
N PHE A 195 -7.90 -14.90 -1.21
CA PHE A 195 -7.39 -16.27 -1.32
C PHE A 195 -7.21 -16.93 0.06
N PHE A 196 -6.61 -16.22 1.02
CA PHE A 196 -6.43 -16.75 2.38
C PHE A 196 -7.75 -16.87 3.16
N VAL A 197 -8.73 -16.01 2.92
CA VAL A 197 -10.09 -16.15 3.48
C VAL A 197 -10.77 -17.40 2.92
N THR A 198 -10.59 -17.68 1.62
CA THR A 198 -11.10 -18.92 1.02
C THR A 198 -10.42 -20.14 1.62
N LEU A 199 -9.10 -20.10 1.83
CA LEU A 199 -8.36 -21.16 2.49
C LEU A 199 -8.83 -21.39 3.94
N TYR A 200 -9.16 -20.33 4.67
CA TYR A 200 -9.76 -20.38 5.99
C TYR A 200 -11.07 -21.20 6.00
N TRP A 201 -11.88 -21.10 4.95
CA TRP A 201 -13.14 -21.85 4.84
C TRP A 201 -12.96 -23.33 4.49
N VAL A 202 -11.93 -23.65 3.73
CA VAL A 202 -11.65 -25.04 3.30
C VAL A 202 -11.11 -25.88 4.46
N ILE A 203 -10.43 -25.28 5.43
CA ILE A 203 -9.85 -25.97 6.56
C ILE A 203 -10.92 -26.13 7.65
N PRO A 204 -11.19 -27.36 8.13
CA PRO A 204 -12.18 -27.60 9.17
C PRO A 204 -11.80 -26.92 10.49
N GLY A 205 -12.78 -26.30 11.15
CA GLY A 205 -12.59 -25.59 12.41
C GLY A 205 -12.86 -24.10 12.28
N GLY A 206 -12.30 -23.29 13.17
CA GLY A 206 -12.44 -21.84 13.19
C GLY A 206 -11.88 -21.22 14.45
N LEU A 207 -11.94 -19.89 14.53
CA LEU A 207 -11.57 -19.13 15.72
C LEU A 207 -12.81 -18.82 16.55
N ALA A 208 -12.79 -19.18 17.82
CA ALA A 208 -13.85 -18.82 18.75
C ALA A 208 -13.58 -17.44 19.40
N PRO A 209 -14.62 -16.67 19.78
CA PRO A 209 -14.46 -15.38 20.45
C PRO A 209 -13.69 -15.44 21.77
N ASN A 210 -13.82 -16.56 22.50
CA ASN A 210 -13.17 -16.80 23.78
C ASN A 210 -11.83 -17.55 23.66
N ASP A 211 -11.43 -17.89 22.44
CA ASP A 211 -10.14 -18.50 22.20
C ASP A 211 -9.06 -17.43 22.34
N ASN A 212 -8.14 -17.64 23.29
CA ASN A 212 -7.00 -16.72 23.49
C ASN A 212 -6.05 -16.71 22.30
N GLY A 213 -6.32 -17.51 21.26
CA GLY A 213 -5.56 -17.57 20.03
C GLY A 213 -4.12 -17.99 20.32
N SER A 214 -3.80 -19.26 20.15
CA SER A 214 -2.41 -19.69 20.14
C SER A 214 -1.81 -19.45 18.77
N PHE A 215 -0.52 -19.08 18.70
CA PHE A 215 0.25 -19.09 17.44
C PHE A 215 0.28 -20.45 16.75
N THR A 216 -0.18 -21.50 17.44
CA THR A 216 -0.35 -22.84 16.88
C THR A 216 -1.69 -23.04 16.18
N ASN A 217 -2.65 -22.10 16.32
CA ASN A 217 -3.93 -22.19 15.64
C ASN A 217 -3.76 -21.85 14.15
N ILE A 218 -3.98 -22.86 13.30
CA ILE A 218 -3.81 -22.74 11.85
C ILE A 218 -4.67 -21.60 11.25
N HIS A 219 -5.89 -21.40 11.78
CA HIS A 219 -6.80 -20.36 11.29
C HIS A 219 -6.28 -18.96 11.61
N MET A 220 -5.65 -18.76 12.77
CA MET A 220 -4.99 -17.50 13.13
C MET A 220 -3.80 -17.22 12.20
N LEU A 221 -2.97 -18.24 11.95
CA LEU A 221 -1.84 -18.13 11.04
C LEU A 221 -2.27 -17.80 9.61
N ILE A 222 -3.31 -18.47 9.11
CA ILE A 222 -3.85 -18.21 7.75
C ILE A 222 -4.27 -16.76 7.61
N LEU A 223 -5.01 -16.20 8.56
CA LEU A 223 -5.48 -14.83 8.49
C LEU A 223 -4.35 -13.82 8.68
N GLY A 224 -3.52 -14.00 9.71
CA GLY A 224 -2.43 -13.07 10.01
C GLY A 224 -1.35 -13.07 8.94
N LEU A 225 -0.88 -14.26 8.52
CA LEU A 225 0.11 -14.37 7.46
C LEU A 225 -0.49 -14.01 6.09
N GLY A 226 -1.76 -14.35 5.83
CA GLY A 226 -2.46 -13.96 4.62
C GLY A 226 -2.56 -12.45 4.46
N ALA A 227 -2.90 -11.73 5.53
CA ALA A 227 -2.90 -10.27 5.54
C ALA A 227 -1.50 -9.70 5.29
N THR A 228 -0.48 -10.28 5.95
CA THR A 228 0.92 -9.84 5.77
C THR A 228 1.43 -10.11 4.36
N LEU A 229 1.16 -11.29 3.80
CA LEU A 229 1.52 -11.62 2.41
C LEU A 229 0.80 -10.71 1.40
N GLY A 230 -0.45 -10.32 1.68
CA GLY A 230 -1.16 -9.34 0.86
C GLY A 230 -0.40 -8.01 0.77
N VAL A 231 0.15 -7.54 1.90
CA VAL A 231 0.95 -6.31 1.94
C VAL A 231 2.32 -6.50 1.30
N VAL A 232 2.96 -7.66 1.46
CA VAL A 232 4.24 -7.99 0.78
C VAL A 232 4.08 -7.94 -0.74
N VAL A 233 3.00 -8.53 -1.28
CA VAL A 233 2.73 -8.52 -2.72
C VAL A 233 2.37 -7.13 -3.24
N GLN A 234 1.76 -6.30 -2.40
CA GLN A 234 1.46 -4.92 -2.71
C GLN A 234 2.72 -4.04 -2.81
N ALA A 235 3.76 -4.32 -2.00
CA ALA A 235 5.00 -3.53 -1.90
C ALA A 235 5.96 -3.78 -3.06
#